data_658d36b3f286f3ddf3fb435fa1725ec0
#
_entry.id   658d36b3f286f3ddf3fb435fa1725ec0
#
_cell.length_a   1.000
_cell.length_b   1.000
_cell.length_c   1.000
_cell.angle_alpha   90.00
_cell.angle_beta   90.00
_cell.angle_gamma   90.00
#
_symmetry.space_group_name_H-M   'P 1'
#
loop_
_entity.id
_entity.type
_entity.pdbx_description
1 polymer ?
#
loop_
_entity_poly.entity_id
_entity_poly.type
_entity_poly.pdbx_seq_one_letter_code
_entity_poly.pdbx_strand_id
1 'polypeptide(L)'
;MRRHFQFTAALGAVFVAVVSAAGCGSGSGSNSGGGGGGETTYDMGTQTTVSDTDQYTFTNAGSSMVLGISGQSQTAGTSVVQESAATTTADIDWHFIPMGNNQYHIENMLTHQVMGVSSASTSAGAQVLEWADNGTNDHLWQFYLLGDGNYLARNVNSGLYLEDANSATTPSATIDQGSRGATGPGCTCQEWTVTSTGNAAYPAPMSVSGTGIYVHDPFMLQDPATHIYWLYGTHQTIAYSTDLSTFTYTTLSTPNGACTQTEGGFWITDDNHCPIVGPDFASWTGLQTPPSDNNGENTDVWAPDVLYANRTYYQYYAIPYEPSTGAEAVIGLAISSAPNGPWTDMGYVVTSWTNATTAVPSPNPWGFTTRTTWNAIDPSPFIDSAGNWWLVYGSWSDGIRVLQLQDPSIATSSATVGLPVSSDTSTWTKVAYRGAGEEGPFIYPYVINGTQYYYYFAPIDVCCQGTASTYHEIVGRSTSPTGPFVDRGGIDLTAGGGTILISAHANIDGPGGASVFTDTGSDGSKSLPTIVYHYYDGNNNGTPTLGINRLGFTTDGWPYIQ
;
A
#
# COMPACT_ATOMS: atom_id res chain seq x y z
N MET A 1 -25.25 7.51 -16.20
CA MET A 1 -25.30 6.09 -16.68
C MET A 1 -24.04 5.41 -16.17
N ARG A 2 -24.20 4.46 -15.26
CA ARG A 2 -23.07 3.74 -14.65
C ARG A 2 -22.43 2.83 -15.70
N ARG A 3 -21.16 3.02 -16.01
CA ARG A 3 -20.33 2.03 -16.69
C ARG A 3 -19.18 1.64 -15.77
N HIS A 4 -19.21 0.38 -15.37
CA HIS A 4 -18.09 -0.28 -14.71
C HIS A 4 -16.93 -0.42 -15.69
N PHE A 5 -15.78 0.08 -15.35
CA PHE A 5 -14.53 -0.30 -16.01
C PHE A 5 -14.12 -1.66 -15.46
N GLN A 6 -14.29 -2.69 -16.27
CA GLN A 6 -13.69 -4.00 -16.01
C GLN A 6 -12.31 -4.02 -16.67
N PHE A 7 -11.28 -4.01 -15.86
CA PHE A 7 -9.96 -4.43 -16.31
C PHE A 7 -9.98 -5.95 -16.49
N THR A 8 -9.99 -6.40 -17.72
CA THR A 8 -9.81 -7.81 -18.05
C THR A 8 -8.32 -8.12 -18.05
N ALA A 9 -7.82 -8.67 -16.96
CA ALA A 9 -6.52 -9.33 -16.96
C ALA A 9 -6.61 -10.57 -17.86
N ALA A 10 -5.84 -10.59 -18.95
CA ALA A 10 -5.70 -11.75 -19.80
C ALA A 10 -4.86 -12.81 -19.08
N LEU A 11 -5.51 -13.72 -18.38
CA LEU A 11 -4.88 -14.95 -17.89
C LEU A 11 -4.59 -15.87 -19.08
N GLY A 12 -3.32 -16.03 -19.40
CA GLY A 12 -2.86 -17.12 -20.26
C GLY A 12 -3.04 -18.46 -19.54
N ALA A 13 -4.02 -19.25 -19.98
CA ALA A 13 -4.24 -20.59 -19.48
C ALA A 13 -3.09 -21.50 -19.93
N VAL A 14 -2.21 -21.88 -19.02
CA VAL A 14 -1.30 -23.00 -19.21
C VAL A 14 -2.01 -24.27 -18.77
N PHE A 15 -2.37 -25.11 -19.73
CA PHE A 15 -2.85 -26.46 -19.47
C PHE A 15 -1.70 -27.32 -18.97
N VAL A 16 -1.71 -27.68 -17.69
CA VAL A 16 -0.87 -28.76 -17.16
C VAL A 16 -1.68 -30.06 -17.19
N ALA A 17 -1.22 -30.98 -18.02
CA ALA A 17 -1.78 -32.32 -18.08
C ALA A 17 -1.44 -33.08 -16.78
N VAL A 18 -2.48 -33.53 -16.09
CA VAL A 18 -2.34 -34.46 -14.95
C VAL A 18 -2.05 -35.85 -15.50
N VAL A 19 -0.85 -36.34 -15.30
CA VAL A 19 -0.51 -37.76 -15.51
C VAL A 19 -0.72 -38.47 -14.17
N SER A 20 -1.78 -39.24 -14.09
CA SER A 20 -2.02 -40.17 -12.99
C SER A 20 -1.10 -41.40 -13.14
N ALA A 21 -0.11 -41.51 -12.25
CA ALA A 21 0.64 -42.78 -12.10
C ALA A 21 -0.01 -43.64 -11.03
N ALA A 22 -0.72 -44.65 -11.45
CA ALA A 22 -1.16 -45.74 -10.60
C ALA A 22 0.03 -46.71 -10.35
N GLY A 23 0.46 -46.82 -9.09
CA GLY A 23 1.42 -47.82 -8.66
C GLY A 23 0.73 -48.87 -7.79
N CYS A 24 0.36 -50.01 -8.38
CA CYS A 24 -0.04 -51.21 -7.63
C CYS A 24 1.20 -51.90 -7.05
N GLY A 25 1.20 -52.11 -5.72
CA GLY A 25 2.08 -53.07 -5.03
C GLY A 25 1.23 -54.06 -4.25
N SER A 26 1.05 -55.25 -4.79
CA SER A 26 0.40 -56.38 -4.15
C SER A 26 1.32 -57.04 -3.12
N GLY A 27 0.88 -57.12 -1.87
CA GLY A 27 1.45 -57.96 -0.82
C GLY A 27 0.34 -58.67 -0.08
N SER A 28 0.12 -59.93 -0.41
CA SER A 28 -0.80 -60.83 0.26
C SER A 28 -0.21 -61.31 1.60
N GLY A 29 -0.93 -61.06 2.68
CA GLY A 29 -0.68 -61.65 4.00
C GLY A 29 -1.98 -61.80 4.75
N SER A 30 -2.56 -62.97 4.70
CA SER A 30 -3.71 -63.34 5.51
C SER A 30 -3.31 -63.47 6.97
N ASN A 31 -3.96 -62.74 7.86
CA ASN A 31 -4.20 -63.24 9.22
C ASN A 31 -5.51 -62.66 9.80
N SER A 32 -6.37 -63.60 10.16
CA SER A 32 -7.65 -63.38 10.80
C SER A 32 -7.46 -63.01 12.28
N GLY A 33 -7.96 -61.87 12.69
CA GLY A 33 -8.06 -61.50 14.10
C GLY A 33 -9.02 -60.31 14.24
N GLY A 34 -10.27 -60.60 14.67
CA GLY A 34 -11.28 -59.55 14.83
C GLY A 34 -10.93 -58.59 15.97
N GLY A 35 -10.99 -57.34 15.67
CA GLY A 35 -10.98 -56.20 16.58
C GLY A 35 -11.39 -54.99 15.76
N GLY A 36 -12.66 -54.55 15.94
CA GLY A 36 -13.17 -53.37 15.25
C GLY A 36 -12.46 -52.13 15.74
N GLY A 37 -11.34 -51.84 15.14
CA GLY A 37 -10.74 -50.51 15.17
C GLY A 37 -11.40 -49.69 14.09
N GLY A 38 -12.40 -48.89 14.47
CA GLY A 38 -12.92 -47.87 13.55
C GLY A 38 -11.76 -46.99 13.13
N GLU A 39 -11.54 -46.85 11.81
CA GLU A 39 -10.63 -45.83 11.29
C GLU A 39 -11.08 -44.50 11.89
N THR A 40 -10.18 -43.87 12.64
CA THR A 40 -10.47 -42.54 13.18
C THR A 40 -10.48 -41.59 11.99
N THR A 41 -11.67 -41.11 11.62
CA THR A 41 -11.82 -40.06 10.62
C THR A 41 -11.55 -38.73 11.31
N TYR A 42 -10.62 -37.95 10.75
CA TYR A 42 -10.34 -36.60 11.24
C TYR A 42 -11.22 -35.59 10.52
N ASP A 43 -11.69 -34.60 11.28
CA ASP A 43 -12.39 -33.46 10.74
C ASP A 43 -11.39 -32.61 9.91
N MET A 44 -11.72 -32.39 8.64
CA MET A 44 -10.95 -31.52 7.73
C MET A 44 -11.47 -30.09 7.74
N GLY A 45 -12.52 -29.83 8.51
CA GLY A 45 -13.17 -28.53 8.60
C GLY A 45 -13.89 -28.11 7.32
N THR A 46 -14.58 -27.00 7.45
CA THR A 46 -15.19 -26.29 6.30
C THR A 46 -14.47 -24.96 6.12
N GLN A 47 -14.04 -24.66 4.89
CA GLN A 47 -13.40 -23.38 4.59
C GLN A 47 -14.34 -22.25 5.02
N THR A 48 -13.79 -21.30 5.76
CA THR A 48 -14.53 -20.19 6.35
C THR A 48 -13.75 -18.88 6.24
N THR A 49 -14.46 -17.77 6.42
CA THR A 49 -13.85 -16.45 6.61
C THR A 49 -13.53 -16.27 8.11
N VAL A 50 -12.50 -15.48 8.38
CA VAL A 50 -12.17 -14.94 9.71
C VAL A 50 -12.37 -13.45 9.70
N SER A 51 -12.67 -12.86 10.86
CA SER A 51 -12.87 -11.42 10.98
C SER A 51 -11.52 -10.69 11.00
N ASP A 52 -11.47 -9.53 10.38
CA ASP A 52 -10.33 -8.61 10.28
C ASP A 52 -10.44 -7.40 11.23
N THR A 53 -11.47 -7.37 12.11
CA THR A 53 -11.76 -6.19 12.95
C THR A 53 -10.84 -6.04 14.14
N ASP A 54 -10.42 -7.17 14.71
CA ASP A 54 -9.74 -7.24 16.00
C ASP A 54 -8.33 -7.80 15.88
N GLN A 55 -7.59 -7.68 16.96
CA GLN A 55 -6.40 -8.49 17.21
C GLN A 55 -6.81 -9.84 17.80
N TYR A 56 -6.11 -10.90 17.44
CA TYR A 56 -6.44 -12.28 17.82
C TYR A 56 -5.24 -13.00 18.41
N THR A 57 -5.51 -13.92 19.34
CA THR A 57 -4.54 -14.93 19.79
C THR A 57 -4.86 -16.29 19.18
N PHE A 58 -3.83 -17.06 18.87
CA PHE A 58 -3.94 -18.45 18.46
C PHE A 58 -3.49 -19.35 19.61
N THR A 59 -4.38 -20.15 20.16
CA THR A 59 -4.05 -21.15 21.18
C THR A 59 -4.08 -22.55 20.56
N ASN A 60 -2.97 -23.28 20.63
CA ASN A 60 -2.91 -24.66 20.14
C ASN A 60 -3.73 -25.59 20.99
N ALA A 61 -4.62 -26.40 20.39
CA ALA A 61 -5.51 -27.31 21.11
C ALA A 61 -4.76 -28.47 21.79
N GLY A 62 -3.60 -28.84 21.27
CA GLY A 62 -2.79 -29.93 21.84
C GLY A 62 -1.92 -29.50 23.01
N SER A 63 -1.23 -28.36 22.88
CA SER A 63 -0.28 -27.87 23.89
C SER A 63 -0.89 -26.88 24.88
N SER A 64 -2.01 -26.25 24.54
CA SER A 64 -2.60 -25.09 25.25
C SER A 64 -1.66 -23.89 25.34
N MET A 65 -0.70 -23.77 24.42
CA MET A 65 0.20 -22.64 24.30
C MET A 65 -0.25 -21.69 23.20
N VAL A 66 0.19 -20.45 23.26
CA VAL A 66 -0.15 -19.41 22.29
C VAL A 66 0.94 -19.25 21.25
N LEU A 67 0.57 -18.83 20.05
CA LEU A 67 1.47 -18.53 18.95
C LEU A 67 2.13 -17.16 19.19
N GLY A 68 3.46 -17.06 19.03
CA GLY A 68 4.19 -15.82 19.21
C GLY A 68 5.50 -15.79 18.42
N ILE A 69 6.28 -14.72 18.61
CA ILE A 69 7.53 -14.49 17.89
C ILE A 69 8.74 -14.76 18.80
N SER A 70 9.67 -15.56 18.33
CA SER A 70 10.86 -15.96 19.09
C SER A 70 11.64 -14.75 19.61
N GLY A 71 11.68 -14.60 20.95
CA GLY A 71 12.38 -13.53 21.64
C GLY A 71 11.87 -12.12 21.32
N GLN A 72 10.64 -11.98 20.80
CA GLN A 72 10.03 -10.71 20.39
C GLN A 72 10.91 -9.95 19.37
N SER A 73 11.67 -10.69 18.57
CA SER A 73 12.56 -10.13 17.56
C SER A 73 11.74 -9.52 16.42
N GLN A 74 12.18 -8.37 15.94
CA GLN A 74 11.56 -7.68 14.80
C GLN A 74 12.36 -7.89 13.50
N THR A 75 13.38 -8.76 13.56
CA THR A 75 14.21 -9.08 12.40
C THR A 75 13.47 -10.04 11.48
N ALA A 76 13.40 -9.72 10.20
CA ALA A 76 12.80 -10.60 9.19
C ALA A 76 13.47 -11.99 9.19
N GLY A 77 12.66 -13.03 9.02
CA GLY A 77 13.10 -14.41 9.12
C GLY A 77 13.14 -14.95 10.55
N THR A 78 12.61 -14.21 11.52
CA THR A 78 12.47 -14.72 12.89
C THR A 78 11.42 -15.84 12.94
N SER A 79 11.70 -16.85 13.77
CA SER A 79 10.82 -18.01 13.92
C SER A 79 9.52 -17.67 14.64
N VAL A 80 8.41 -18.16 14.08
CA VAL A 80 7.16 -18.31 14.82
C VAL A 80 7.32 -19.50 15.77
N VAL A 81 6.95 -19.31 17.02
CA VAL A 81 7.10 -20.30 18.10
C VAL A 81 5.84 -20.36 18.95
N GLN A 82 5.71 -21.38 19.76
CA GLN A 82 4.70 -21.35 20.80
C GLN A 82 5.24 -20.72 22.09
N GLU A 83 4.40 -19.93 22.72
CA GLU A 83 4.65 -19.21 23.95
C GLU A 83 3.76 -19.72 25.09
N SER A 84 4.12 -19.41 26.34
CA SER A 84 3.25 -19.73 27.47
C SER A 84 1.89 -19.01 27.33
N ALA A 85 0.80 -19.68 27.66
CA ALA A 85 -0.53 -19.04 27.72
C ALA A 85 -0.62 -17.87 28.72
N ALA A 86 0.35 -17.70 29.60
CA ALA A 86 0.44 -16.55 30.50
C ALA A 86 1.21 -15.35 29.90
N THR A 87 1.72 -15.47 28.65
CA THR A 87 2.36 -14.36 27.94
C THR A 87 1.35 -13.26 27.64
N THR A 88 1.73 -12.01 27.83
CA THR A 88 0.87 -10.82 27.61
C THR A 88 1.56 -9.75 26.76
N THR A 89 2.59 -10.14 26.04
CA THR A 89 3.34 -9.26 25.15
C THR A 89 2.73 -9.22 23.76
N ALA A 90 2.83 -8.14 23.06
CA ALA A 90 2.15 -7.92 21.76
C ALA A 90 2.58 -8.86 20.63
N ASP A 91 3.67 -9.63 20.81
CA ASP A 91 4.13 -10.64 19.84
C ASP A 91 3.22 -11.86 19.73
N ILE A 92 2.25 -12.03 20.65
CA ILE A 92 1.21 -13.06 20.57
C ILE A 92 -0.09 -12.57 19.92
N ASP A 93 -0.17 -11.30 19.58
CA ASP A 93 -1.34 -10.68 18.97
C ASP A 93 -1.17 -10.66 17.44
N TRP A 94 -2.21 -11.13 16.76
CA TRP A 94 -2.22 -11.31 15.31
C TRP A 94 -3.43 -10.65 14.68
N HIS A 95 -3.29 -10.19 13.46
CA HIS A 95 -4.35 -9.62 12.65
C HIS A 95 -4.50 -10.37 11.32
N PHE A 96 -5.71 -10.43 10.77
CA PHE A 96 -6.00 -11.07 9.49
C PHE A 96 -6.24 -10.02 8.42
N ILE A 97 -5.35 -9.92 7.44
CA ILE A 97 -5.50 -9.02 6.30
C ILE A 97 -6.18 -9.79 5.17
N PRO A 98 -7.41 -9.44 4.75
CA PRO A 98 -8.11 -10.13 3.68
C PRO A 98 -7.48 -9.84 2.32
N MET A 99 -7.10 -10.90 1.60
CA MET A 99 -6.44 -10.84 0.29
C MET A 99 -7.33 -11.36 -0.85
N GLY A 100 -8.65 -11.44 -0.61
CA GLY A 100 -9.61 -12.02 -1.54
C GLY A 100 -9.61 -13.57 -1.54
N ASN A 101 -10.58 -14.19 -2.21
CA ASN A 101 -10.70 -15.65 -2.35
C ASN A 101 -10.64 -16.45 -1.03
N ASN A 102 -11.09 -15.88 0.08
CA ASN A 102 -10.93 -16.43 1.43
C ASN A 102 -9.46 -16.75 1.78
N GLN A 103 -8.54 -15.91 1.35
CA GLN A 103 -7.12 -15.95 1.66
C GLN A 103 -6.76 -14.74 2.51
N TYR A 104 -5.81 -14.92 3.41
CA TYR A 104 -5.40 -13.91 4.37
C TYR A 104 -3.88 -13.90 4.52
N HIS A 105 -3.31 -12.70 4.69
CA HIS A 105 -2.06 -12.57 5.43
C HIS A 105 -2.38 -12.65 6.92
N ILE A 106 -1.46 -13.20 7.70
CA ILE A 106 -1.53 -13.21 9.17
C ILE A 106 -0.41 -12.31 9.66
N GLU A 107 -0.76 -11.08 10.03
CA GLU A 107 0.17 -10.05 10.48
C GLU A 107 0.39 -10.15 11.99
N ASN A 108 1.63 -10.04 12.43
CA ASN A 108 1.97 -9.91 13.85
C ASN A 108 1.91 -8.45 14.29
N MET A 109 1.19 -8.15 15.38
CA MET A 109 0.94 -6.76 15.80
C MET A 109 2.12 -6.09 16.52
N LEU A 110 3.19 -6.82 16.85
CA LEU A 110 4.44 -6.23 17.35
C LEU A 110 5.38 -5.85 16.22
N THR A 111 5.50 -6.73 15.22
CA THR A 111 6.53 -6.63 14.18
C THR A 111 6.03 -6.01 12.89
N HIS A 112 4.70 -6.07 12.66
CA HIS A 112 4.04 -5.69 11.42
C HIS A 112 4.61 -6.43 10.20
N GLN A 113 5.03 -7.68 10.42
CA GLN A 113 5.44 -8.63 9.41
C GLN A 113 4.38 -9.74 9.30
N VAL A 114 4.38 -10.45 8.19
CA VAL A 114 3.41 -11.51 7.92
C VAL A 114 4.00 -12.89 8.12
N MET A 115 3.18 -13.84 8.54
CA MET A 115 3.52 -15.23 8.72
C MET A 115 3.70 -15.92 7.36
N GLY A 116 4.85 -16.54 7.15
CA GLY A 116 5.18 -17.26 5.91
C GLY A 116 5.96 -18.54 6.14
N VAL A 117 6.07 -19.37 5.11
CA VAL A 117 6.82 -20.62 5.16
C VAL A 117 8.24 -20.40 4.65
N SER A 118 9.22 -20.80 5.43
CA SER A 118 10.65 -20.66 5.10
C SER A 118 10.97 -21.10 3.67
N SER A 119 11.59 -20.16 2.90
CA SER A 119 12.01 -20.39 1.50
C SER A 119 10.88 -20.85 0.57
N ALA A 120 9.64 -20.46 0.84
CA ALA A 120 8.44 -20.88 0.11
C ALA A 120 8.36 -22.42 -0.04
N SER A 121 8.82 -23.15 0.95
CA SER A 121 8.90 -24.62 0.91
C SER A 121 7.52 -25.26 0.84
N THR A 122 7.39 -26.32 0.04
CA THR A 122 6.17 -27.17 -0.02
C THR A 122 6.33 -28.48 0.76
N SER A 123 7.40 -28.64 1.52
CA SER A 123 7.68 -29.86 2.29
C SER A 123 7.11 -29.77 3.70
N ALA A 124 6.57 -30.88 4.21
CA ALA A 124 6.21 -31.00 5.63
C ALA A 124 7.47 -30.84 6.51
N GLY A 125 7.29 -30.24 7.69
CA GLY A 125 8.37 -29.87 8.61
C GLY A 125 9.13 -28.61 8.22
N ALA A 126 8.70 -27.89 7.18
CA ALA A 126 9.28 -26.58 6.86
C ALA A 126 8.79 -25.55 7.88
N GLN A 127 9.74 -24.84 8.46
CA GLN A 127 9.51 -23.88 9.53
C GLN A 127 8.66 -22.69 9.08
N VAL A 128 7.81 -22.22 9.94
CA VAL A 128 7.05 -20.99 9.77
C VAL A 128 7.84 -19.85 10.42
N LEU A 129 7.98 -18.76 9.67
CA LEU A 129 8.73 -17.55 10.02
C LEU A 129 7.84 -16.34 9.83
N GLU A 130 8.24 -15.21 10.35
CA GLU A 130 7.70 -13.91 9.94
C GLU A 130 8.62 -13.24 8.91
N TRP A 131 8.04 -12.49 8.01
CA TRP A 131 8.75 -11.81 6.93
C TRP A 131 7.99 -10.57 6.46
N ALA A 132 8.68 -9.63 5.78
CA ALA A 132 7.96 -8.60 5.02
C ALA A 132 7.09 -9.28 3.96
N ASP A 133 5.89 -8.79 3.74
CA ASP A 133 5.07 -9.32 2.66
C ASP A 133 5.76 -9.02 1.31
N ASN A 134 6.03 -10.05 0.55
CA ASN A 134 6.70 -9.99 -0.75
C ASN A 134 5.80 -10.44 -1.91
N GLY A 135 4.49 -10.59 -1.68
CA GLY A 135 3.49 -10.98 -2.67
C GLY A 135 3.52 -12.46 -3.06
N THR A 136 4.21 -13.33 -2.32
CA THR A 136 4.29 -14.75 -2.63
C THR A 136 3.25 -15.59 -1.88
N ASN A 137 2.78 -16.69 -2.50
CA ASN A 137 1.69 -17.51 -1.96
C ASN A 137 2.03 -18.23 -0.65
N ASP A 138 3.29 -18.33 -0.25
CA ASP A 138 3.69 -18.90 1.03
C ASP A 138 3.37 -18.01 2.23
N HIS A 139 3.06 -16.73 1.98
CA HIS A 139 2.54 -15.79 2.99
C HIS A 139 1.01 -15.84 3.09
N LEU A 140 0.31 -16.56 2.20
CA LEU A 140 -1.14 -16.63 2.18
C LEU A 140 -1.67 -17.88 2.90
N TRP A 141 -2.72 -17.69 3.69
CA TRP A 141 -3.36 -18.71 4.51
C TRP A 141 -4.86 -18.77 4.28
N GLN A 142 -5.43 -19.97 4.41
CA GLN A 142 -6.86 -20.23 4.37
C GLN A 142 -7.29 -20.90 5.66
N PHE A 143 -8.45 -20.53 6.18
CA PHE A 143 -8.98 -21.05 7.43
C PHE A 143 -10.10 -22.07 7.19
N TYR A 144 -10.10 -23.13 7.98
CA TYR A 144 -11.12 -24.18 7.97
C TYR A 144 -11.64 -24.37 9.39
N LEU A 145 -12.94 -24.15 9.58
CA LEU A 145 -13.61 -24.32 10.89
C LEU A 145 -13.94 -25.78 11.11
N LEU A 146 -13.50 -26.33 12.24
CA LEU A 146 -13.77 -27.68 12.70
C LEU A 146 -15.10 -27.74 13.46
N GLY A 147 -15.64 -28.97 13.60
CA GLY A 147 -16.91 -29.20 14.31
C GLY A 147 -16.87 -28.89 15.81
N ASP A 148 -15.69 -28.79 16.41
CA ASP A 148 -15.48 -28.41 17.82
C ASP A 148 -15.24 -26.91 18.04
N GLY A 149 -15.23 -26.11 16.97
CA GLY A 149 -15.00 -24.66 17.00
C GLY A 149 -13.56 -24.23 16.87
N ASN A 150 -12.61 -25.14 16.75
CA ASN A 150 -11.21 -24.85 16.41
C ASN A 150 -11.03 -24.59 14.91
N TYR A 151 -9.88 -24.05 14.54
CA TYR A 151 -9.53 -23.76 13.16
C TYR A 151 -8.30 -24.55 12.73
N LEU A 152 -8.27 -24.89 11.44
CA LEU A 152 -7.04 -25.24 10.73
C LEU A 152 -6.64 -24.03 9.90
N ALA A 153 -5.35 -23.69 9.89
CA ALA A 153 -4.77 -22.69 8.99
C ALA A 153 -3.96 -23.44 7.92
N ARG A 154 -4.37 -23.32 6.64
CA ARG A 154 -3.75 -24.02 5.52
C ARG A 154 -2.97 -23.02 4.66
N ASN A 155 -1.69 -23.30 4.45
CA ASN A 155 -0.86 -22.48 3.57
C ASN A 155 -1.26 -22.66 2.09
N VAL A 156 -1.38 -21.54 1.36
CA VAL A 156 -1.86 -21.54 -0.05
C VAL A 156 -0.82 -22.14 -0.99
N ASN A 157 0.47 -21.87 -0.76
CA ASN A 157 1.54 -22.38 -1.61
C ASN A 157 1.74 -23.89 -1.50
N SER A 158 1.80 -24.39 -0.27
CA SER A 158 2.11 -25.80 -0.01
C SER A 158 0.88 -26.72 0.07
N GLY A 159 -0.26 -26.16 0.47
CA GLY A 159 -1.45 -26.93 0.83
C GLY A 159 -1.34 -27.66 2.16
N LEU A 160 -0.29 -27.42 2.95
CA LEU A 160 -0.06 -28.01 4.26
C LEU A 160 -0.64 -27.12 5.36
N TYR A 161 -0.73 -27.64 6.57
CA TYR A 161 -1.39 -27.00 7.71
C TYR A 161 -0.36 -26.54 8.73
N LEU A 162 -0.62 -25.37 9.32
CA LEU A 162 0.14 -24.81 10.45
C LEU A 162 0.09 -25.80 11.62
N GLU A 163 1.26 -26.19 12.14
CA GLU A 163 1.32 -27.13 13.24
C GLU A 163 2.40 -26.79 14.28
N ASP A 164 2.13 -27.16 15.50
CA ASP A 164 3.13 -27.24 16.56
C ASP A 164 4.04 -28.44 16.28
N ALA A 165 5.28 -28.17 15.97
CA ALA A 165 6.25 -29.17 15.55
C ALA A 165 6.40 -30.29 16.59
N ASN A 166 6.19 -31.53 16.15
CA ASN A 166 6.30 -32.74 16.98
C ASN A 166 5.35 -32.77 18.18
N SER A 167 4.23 -32.04 18.15
CA SER A 167 3.28 -31.94 19.27
C SER A 167 3.97 -31.53 20.58
N ALA A 168 4.85 -30.54 20.51
CA ALA A 168 5.61 -30.08 21.66
C ALA A 168 4.70 -29.40 22.70
N THR A 169 5.02 -29.56 23.98
CA THR A 169 4.27 -28.95 25.09
C THR A 169 5.14 -28.00 25.93
N THR A 170 6.18 -27.45 25.34
CA THR A 170 7.11 -26.52 26.00
C THR A 170 7.20 -25.20 25.24
N PRO A 171 7.34 -24.06 25.95
CA PRO A 171 7.56 -22.77 25.30
C PRO A 171 8.79 -22.78 24.40
N SER A 172 8.77 -21.91 23.39
CA SER A 172 9.82 -21.75 22.36
C SER A 172 9.96 -22.93 21.40
N ALA A 173 9.04 -23.92 21.41
CA ALA A 173 9.00 -24.92 20.37
C ALA A 173 8.58 -24.27 19.04
N THR A 174 9.23 -24.70 17.96
CA THR A 174 9.01 -24.19 16.62
C THR A 174 7.64 -24.55 16.08
N ILE A 175 7.10 -23.65 15.28
CA ILE A 175 5.92 -23.88 14.45
C ILE A 175 6.42 -24.23 13.05
N ASP A 176 5.83 -25.26 12.45
CA ASP A 176 6.11 -25.67 11.09
C ASP A 176 4.81 -25.95 10.31
N GLN A 177 4.90 -26.56 9.15
CA GLN A 177 3.73 -27.00 8.39
C GLN A 177 3.72 -28.50 8.22
N GLY A 178 2.55 -29.12 8.37
CA GLY A 178 2.39 -30.56 8.29
C GLY A 178 1.22 -31.04 7.44
N SER A 179 1.26 -32.31 7.06
CA SER A 179 0.18 -32.96 6.33
C SER A 179 -0.95 -33.35 7.27
N ARG A 180 -2.20 -33.14 6.82
CA ARG A 180 -3.40 -33.66 7.51
C ARG A 180 -4.22 -34.48 6.52
N GLY A 181 -4.53 -35.73 6.86
CA GLY A 181 -5.37 -36.61 6.07
C GLY A 181 -6.75 -36.79 6.72
N ALA A 182 -7.74 -37.16 5.92
CA ALA A 182 -9.06 -37.54 6.41
C ALA A 182 -9.04 -38.87 7.18
N THR A 183 -8.03 -39.69 6.95
CA THR A 183 -7.76 -40.95 7.66
C THR A 183 -6.25 -41.02 7.98
N GLY A 184 -5.92 -41.24 9.23
CA GLY A 184 -4.51 -41.26 9.67
C GLY A 184 -4.30 -40.35 10.89
N PRO A 185 -3.08 -40.09 11.32
CA PRO A 185 -2.85 -39.24 12.49
C PRO A 185 -3.23 -37.79 12.20
N GLY A 186 -4.46 -37.42 12.48
CA GLY A 186 -4.80 -36.03 12.74
C GLY A 186 -4.23 -35.69 14.10
N CYS A 187 -3.74 -34.48 14.22
CA CYS A 187 -3.08 -34.04 15.41
C CYS A 187 -3.77 -32.79 15.92
N THR A 188 -4.12 -32.75 17.18
CA THR A 188 -4.52 -31.51 17.84
C THR A 188 -3.41 -30.44 17.78
N CYS A 189 -2.20 -30.86 17.42
CA CYS A 189 -1.08 -29.95 17.12
C CYS A 189 -1.34 -29.02 15.93
N GLN A 190 -2.29 -29.34 15.05
CA GLN A 190 -2.73 -28.52 13.90
C GLN A 190 -4.01 -27.74 14.16
N GLU A 191 -4.59 -27.91 15.33
CA GLU A 191 -5.88 -27.32 15.70
C GLU A 191 -5.67 -26.10 16.60
N TRP A 192 -6.28 -24.97 16.21
CA TRP A 192 -6.05 -23.69 16.83
C TRP A 192 -7.37 -23.06 17.28
N THR A 193 -7.45 -22.69 18.55
CA THR A 193 -8.50 -21.80 19.03
C THR A 193 -8.08 -20.37 18.71
N VAL A 194 -8.86 -19.68 17.87
CA VAL A 194 -8.64 -18.27 17.50
C VAL A 194 -9.57 -17.43 18.34
N THR A 195 -9.01 -16.55 19.17
CA THR A 195 -9.77 -15.76 20.15
C THR A 195 -9.47 -14.28 19.95
N SER A 196 -10.53 -13.45 19.77
CA SER A 196 -10.39 -12.00 19.77
C SER A 196 -9.88 -11.51 21.14
N THR A 197 -8.92 -10.60 21.12
CA THR A 197 -8.45 -9.91 22.33
C THR A 197 -9.40 -8.80 22.78
N GLY A 198 -10.34 -8.39 21.91
CA GLY A 198 -11.21 -7.22 22.08
C GLY A 198 -10.52 -5.89 21.76
N ASN A 199 -9.27 -5.90 21.32
CA ASN A 199 -8.59 -4.72 20.79
C ASN A 199 -8.83 -4.65 19.29
N ALA A 200 -9.15 -3.47 18.76
CA ALA A 200 -9.19 -3.25 17.32
C ALA A 200 -7.80 -3.49 16.70
N ALA A 201 -7.78 -3.94 15.44
CA ALA A 201 -6.53 -4.16 14.70
C ALA A 201 -5.75 -2.85 14.56
N TYR A 202 -6.43 -1.77 14.18
CA TYR A 202 -5.87 -0.43 14.08
C TYR A 202 -6.81 0.61 14.71
N PRO A 203 -6.27 1.77 15.16
CA PRO A 203 -7.09 2.89 15.62
C PRO A 203 -7.98 3.42 14.49
N ALA A 204 -9.23 3.71 14.80
CA ALA A 204 -10.13 4.32 13.84
C ALA A 204 -9.60 5.69 13.36
N PRO A 205 -9.81 6.06 12.09
CA PRO A 205 -9.45 7.38 11.61
C PRO A 205 -10.27 8.47 12.29
N MET A 206 -9.77 9.70 12.28
CA MET A 206 -10.51 10.86 12.76
C MET A 206 -11.83 10.98 12.01
N SER A 207 -12.90 11.39 12.71
CA SER A 207 -14.19 11.62 12.08
C SER A 207 -14.09 12.82 11.13
N VAL A 208 -14.36 12.58 9.85
CA VAL A 208 -14.42 13.60 8.80
C VAL A 208 -15.80 13.70 8.18
N SER A 209 -16.14 14.86 7.66
CA SER A 209 -17.44 15.15 7.06
C SER A 209 -17.31 16.20 5.95
N GLY A 210 -18.41 16.43 5.23
CA GLY A 210 -18.48 17.43 4.16
C GLY A 210 -18.35 16.83 2.76
N THR A 211 -18.37 17.65 1.75
CA THR A 211 -18.36 17.21 0.34
C THR A 211 -16.98 16.77 -0.14
N GLY A 212 -15.92 17.31 0.45
CA GLY A 212 -14.54 17.10 0.03
C GLY A 212 -13.84 15.88 0.65
N ILE A 213 -14.60 14.93 1.24
CA ILE A 213 -14.01 13.73 1.85
C ILE A 213 -13.90 12.54 0.89
N TYR A 214 -14.55 12.61 -0.28
CA TYR A 214 -14.49 11.55 -1.29
C TYR A 214 -13.30 11.81 -2.21
N VAL A 215 -12.20 11.15 -1.92
CA VAL A 215 -10.91 11.39 -2.56
C VAL A 215 -10.15 10.08 -2.77
N HIS A 216 -9.38 10.02 -3.85
CA HIS A 216 -8.38 8.99 -4.12
C HIS A 216 -7.00 9.66 -4.15
N ASP A 217 -5.94 8.98 -3.69
CA ASP A 217 -4.57 9.49 -3.60
C ASP A 217 -4.47 10.86 -2.91
N PRO A 218 -4.91 10.99 -1.65
CA PRO A 218 -4.96 12.27 -0.97
C PRO A 218 -3.57 12.79 -0.61
N PHE A 219 -3.28 14.01 -1.05
CA PHE A 219 -2.18 14.80 -0.52
C PHE A 219 -2.72 15.96 0.32
N MET A 220 -2.16 16.17 1.50
CA MET A 220 -2.58 17.26 2.38
C MET A 220 -1.44 18.21 2.70
N LEU A 221 -1.70 19.51 2.51
CA LEU A 221 -0.83 20.62 2.87
C LEU A 221 -1.55 21.52 3.87
N GLN A 222 -0.92 21.84 4.99
CA GLN A 222 -1.34 22.96 5.81
C GLN A 222 -0.64 24.23 5.35
N ASP A 223 -1.40 25.22 4.88
CA ASP A 223 -0.87 26.52 4.44
C ASP A 223 -0.19 27.22 5.62
N PRO A 224 1.11 27.56 5.52
CA PRO A 224 1.85 28.13 6.65
C PRO A 224 1.43 29.56 7.02
N ALA A 225 0.70 30.26 6.15
CA ALA A 225 0.25 31.64 6.41
C ALA A 225 -1.15 31.70 7.01
N THR A 226 -2.03 30.80 6.61
CA THR A 226 -3.44 30.80 7.02
C THR A 226 -3.80 29.67 7.96
N HIS A 227 -2.94 28.66 8.09
CA HIS A 227 -3.18 27.39 8.79
C HIS A 227 -4.37 26.57 8.26
N ILE A 228 -4.90 26.91 7.08
CA ILE A 228 -5.93 26.15 6.39
C ILE A 228 -5.32 24.88 5.85
N TYR A 229 -6.02 23.77 5.99
CA TYR A 229 -5.65 22.47 5.43
C TYR A 229 -6.20 22.37 4.02
N TRP A 230 -5.33 22.12 3.05
CA TRP A 230 -5.66 21.94 1.65
C TRP A 230 -5.44 20.49 1.26
N LEU A 231 -6.49 19.87 0.74
CA LEU A 231 -6.53 18.48 0.29
C LEU A 231 -6.53 18.47 -1.23
N TYR A 232 -5.61 17.73 -1.80
CA TYR A 232 -5.53 17.46 -3.24
C TYR A 232 -5.69 15.95 -3.47
N GLY A 233 -6.15 15.56 -4.66
CA GLY A 233 -6.30 14.15 -5.00
C GLY A 233 -6.57 13.92 -6.48
N THR A 234 -6.58 12.67 -6.86
CA THR A 234 -6.89 12.21 -8.22
C THR A 234 -8.18 12.84 -8.75
N HIS A 235 -8.27 13.02 -10.06
CA HIS A 235 -9.29 13.79 -10.79
C HIS A 235 -9.33 15.27 -10.40
N GLN A 236 -8.17 15.83 -10.04
CA GLN A 236 -8.01 17.25 -9.67
C GLN A 236 -8.86 17.67 -8.45
N THR A 237 -9.11 16.75 -7.53
CA THR A 237 -9.76 17.09 -6.26
C THR A 237 -8.99 18.19 -5.56
N ILE A 238 -9.64 19.30 -5.22
CA ILE A 238 -9.13 20.33 -4.32
C ILE A 238 -10.21 20.69 -3.30
N ALA A 239 -9.97 20.34 -2.05
CA ALA A 239 -10.84 20.67 -0.94
C ALA A 239 -10.05 21.38 0.17
N TYR A 240 -10.74 21.99 1.10
CA TYR A 240 -10.10 22.62 2.25
C TYR A 240 -10.88 22.38 3.53
N SER A 241 -10.16 22.49 4.65
CA SER A 241 -10.71 22.46 6.00
C SER A 241 -9.99 23.47 6.89
N THR A 242 -10.69 24.01 7.88
CA THR A 242 -10.09 24.88 8.91
C THR A 242 -9.85 24.16 10.23
N ASP A 243 -10.32 22.90 10.34
CA ASP A 243 -10.36 22.15 11.62
C ASP A 243 -9.97 20.67 11.51
N LEU A 244 -9.60 20.19 10.31
CA LEU A 244 -9.35 18.77 9.98
C LEU A 244 -10.58 17.86 10.14
N SER A 245 -11.76 18.39 10.29
CA SER A 245 -12.98 17.59 10.49
C SER A 245 -14.02 17.80 9.39
N THR A 246 -14.12 19.02 8.85
CA THR A 246 -15.11 19.33 7.81
C THR A 246 -14.39 19.82 6.57
N PHE A 247 -14.55 19.09 5.47
CA PHE A 247 -13.92 19.41 4.19
C PHE A 247 -14.93 19.86 3.15
N THR A 248 -14.59 20.93 2.45
CA THR A 248 -15.45 21.53 1.43
C THR A 248 -14.65 21.65 0.13
N TYR A 249 -15.23 21.28 -0.99
CA TYR A 249 -14.62 21.52 -2.30
C TYR A 249 -14.42 23.02 -2.53
N THR A 250 -13.29 23.36 -3.09
CA THR A 250 -13.00 24.75 -3.44
C THR A 250 -13.79 25.19 -4.67
N THR A 251 -13.99 26.50 -4.80
CA THR A 251 -14.50 27.14 -6.01
C THR A 251 -13.42 28.05 -6.57
N LEU A 252 -13.06 27.87 -7.83
CA LEU A 252 -12.13 28.73 -8.54
C LEU A 252 -12.89 29.82 -9.29
N SER A 253 -12.47 31.07 -9.11
CA SER A 253 -12.95 32.17 -9.93
C SER A 253 -12.06 32.33 -11.14
N THR A 254 -12.64 32.24 -12.33
CA THR A 254 -11.93 32.46 -13.61
C THR A 254 -12.47 33.71 -14.29
N PRO A 255 -11.77 34.28 -15.28
CA PRO A 255 -12.29 35.37 -16.08
C PRO A 255 -13.61 35.06 -16.78
N ASN A 256 -13.93 33.81 -16.99
CA ASN A 256 -15.11 33.31 -17.70
C ASN A 256 -16.23 32.81 -16.78
N GLY A 257 -16.05 32.86 -15.47
CA GLY A 257 -17.03 32.42 -14.48
C GLY A 257 -16.42 31.65 -13.32
N ALA A 258 -17.26 31.12 -12.44
CA ALA A 258 -16.81 30.29 -11.32
C ALA A 258 -16.78 28.80 -11.73
N CYS A 259 -15.65 28.15 -11.47
CA CYS A 259 -15.53 26.70 -11.59
C CYS A 259 -15.88 26.05 -10.25
N THR A 260 -16.81 25.11 -10.27
CA THR A 260 -17.26 24.40 -9.08
C THR A 260 -16.97 22.93 -9.22
N GLN A 261 -16.35 22.33 -8.21
CA GLN A 261 -16.10 20.91 -8.14
C GLN A 261 -17.36 20.15 -7.67
N THR A 262 -17.62 18.98 -8.25
CA THR A 262 -18.70 18.08 -7.84
C THR A 262 -18.16 16.91 -7.03
N GLU A 263 -19.07 16.20 -6.38
CA GLU A 263 -18.79 14.93 -5.72
C GLU A 263 -18.10 13.96 -6.72
N GLY A 264 -16.99 13.37 -6.28
CA GLY A 264 -16.16 12.51 -7.13
C GLY A 264 -14.98 13.20 -7.81
N GLY A 265 -14.72 14.46 -7.50
CA GLY A 265 -13.52 15.19 -7.97
C GLY A 265 -13.64 15.78 -9.36
N PHE A 266 -14.72 15.52 -10.10
CA PHE A 266 -14.92 16.06 -11.44
C PHE A 266 -15.31 17.54 -11.40
N TRP A 267 -14.60 18.36 -12.16
CA TRP A 267 -14.99 19.74 -12.37
C TRP A 267 -16.17 19.79 -13.35
N ILE A 268 -17.24 20.50 -12.97
CA ILE A 268 -18.25 20.83 -13.95
C ILE A 268 -17.65 21.92 -14.84
N THR A 269 -17.33 21.54 -16.05
CA THR A 269 -17.12 22.51 -17.11
C THR A 269 -18.47 22.93 -17.63
N ASP A 270 -18.84 24.19 -17.45
CA ASP A 270 -19.59 24.86 -18.50
C ASP A 270 -18.57 25.05 -19.65
N ASP A 271 -19.02 25.33 -20.87
CA ASP A 271 -18.17 25.47 -22.08
C ASP A 271 -16.93 26.40 -21.95
N ASN A 272 -16.48 26.71 -20.75
CA ASN A 272 -15.51 27.74 -20.39
C ASN A 272 -14.25 27.21 -19.71
N HIS A 273 -13.92 25.93 -19.82
CA HIS A 273 -12.69 25.31 -19.34
C HIS A 273 -12.26 25.77 -17.93
N CYS A 274 -12.50 24.96 -16.93
CA CYS A 274 -12.01 25.23 -15.59
C CYS A 274 -10.50 24.95 -15.51
N PRO A 275 -9.65 26.00 -15.45
CA PRO A 275 -8.21 25.78 -15.45
C PRO A 275 -7.74 25.47 -14.03
N ILE A 276 -7.59 24.23 -13.70
CA ILE A 276 -6.73 23.86 -12.56
C ILE A 276 -5.29 23.79 -13.03
N VAL A 277 -5.08 23.27 -14.19
CA VAL A 277 -3.87 23.34 -14.98
C VAL A 277 -4.27 24.09 -16.23
N GLY A 278 -3.55 25.07 -16.65
CA GLY A 278 -3.94 26.04 -17.68
C GLY A 278 -4.64 25.47 -18.92
N PRO A 279 -5.33 26.32 -19.70
CA PRO A 279 -6.19 25.91 -20.82
C PRO A 279 -5.45 25.13 -21.92
N ASP A 280 -4.13 25.10 -21.91
CA ASP A 280 -3.28 24.45 -22.91
C ASP A 280 -2.65 23.14 -22.42
N PHE A 281 -3.17 22.56 -21.39
CA PHE A 281 -2.66 21.35 -20.75
C PHE A 281 -2.41 20.18 -21.71
N ALA A 282 -3.24 20.04 -22.73
CA ALA A 282 -3.07 19.03 -23.76
C ALA A 282 -2.14 19.48 -24.91
N SER A 283 -1.86 20.78 -25.06
CA SER A 283 -1.13 21.31 -26.21
C SER A 283 0.35 20.97 -26.19
N TRP A 284 0.96 20.84 -25.00
CA TRP A 284 2.37 20.49 -24.85
C TRP A 284 2.65 19.00 -24.98
N THR A 285 1.65 18.14 -24.83
CA THR A 285 1.83 16.69 -25.00
C THR A 285 2.05 16.31 -26.45
N GLY A 286 1.67 17.16 -27.42
CA GLY A 286 1.63 16.80 -28.84
C GLY A 286 0.61 15.71 -29.16
N LEU A 287 -0.20 15.34 -28.19
CA LEU A 287 -1.21 14.30 -28.28
C LEU A 287 -2.50 14.93 -28.75
N GLN A 288 -2.96 14.55 -29.90
CA GLN A 288 -4.17 15.11 -30.53
C GLN A 288 -5.46 14.69 -29.85
N THR A 289 -5.39 13.72 -28.94
CA THR A 289 -6.50 13.28 -28.10
C THR A 289 -5.90 12.70 -26.81
N PRO A 290 -5.84 13.49 -25.73
CA PRO A 290 -5.73 12.90 -24.40
C PRO A 290 -6.90 11.93 -24.19
N PRO A 291 -6.78 10.93 -23.30
CA PRO A 291 -7.92 10.13 -22.93
C PRO A 291 -9.01 11.11 -22.48
N SER A 292 -9.95 11.37 -23.37
CA SER A 292 -11.06 12.24 -23.08
C SER A 292 -12.03 11.47 -22.21
N ASP A 293 -12.59 12.12 -21.21
CA ASP A 293 -13.91 11.72 -20.75
C ASP A 293 -14.87 11.70 -21.95
N ASN A 294 -16.09 11.22 -21.74
CA ASN A 294 -17.09 11.15 -22.82
C ASN A 294 -17.43 12.52 -23.47
N ASN A 295 -16.84 13.61 -22.99
CA ASN A 295 -17.06 14.98 -23.44
C ASN A 295 -15.87 15.57 -24.22
N GLY A 296 -14.75 14.86 -24.33
CA GLY A 296 -13.57 15.30 -25.08
C GLY A 296 -12.60 16.19 -24.30
N GLU A 297 -12.78 16.32 -22.99
CA GLU A 297 -11.92 17.11 -22.11
C GLU A 297 -10.94 16.21 -21.36
N ASN A 298 -9.68 16.67 -21.23
CA ASN A 298 -8.67 15.95 -20.47
C ASN A 298 -8.80 16.32 -19.00
N THR A 299 -9.62 15.55 -18.27
CA THR A 299 -9.86 15.71 -16.84
C THR A 299 -9.12 14.69 -15.99
N ASP A 300 -8.33 13.83 -16.62
CA ASP A 300 -7.73 12.67 -15.96
C ASP A 300 -6.33 13.00 -15.42
N VAL A 301 -6.29 13.89 -14.42
CA VAL A 301 -5.10 14.20 -13.64
C VAL A 301 -5.08 13.31 -12.41
N TRP A 302 -3.99 12.56 -12.24
CA TRP A 302 -3.83 11.59 -11.18
C TRP A 302 -2.80 12.02 -10.14
N ALA A 303 -3.04 11.63 -8.89
CA ALA A 303 -2.15 11.72 -7.75
C ALA A 303 -1.35 13.04 -7.69
N PRO A 304 -2.01 14.21 -7.63
CA PRO A 304 -1.30 15.47 -7.49
C PRO A 304 -0.72 15.62 -6.09
N ASP A 305 0.54 16.09 -6.01
CA ASP A 305 1.21 16.45 -4.77
C ASP A 305 1.80 17.86 -4.87
N VAL A 306 1.82 18.60 -3.78
CA VAL A 306 2.12 20.04 -3.77
C VAL A 306 3.25 20.37 -2.81
N LEU A 307 4.35 20.89 -3.34
CA LEU A 307 5.42 21.48 -2.56
C LEU A 307 5.18 22.98 -2.40
N TYR A 308 5.16 23.48 -1.16
CA TYR A 308 5.18 24.91 -0.90
C TYR A 308 6.58 25.39 -0.53
N ALA A 309 7.11 26.28 -1.34
CA ALA A 309 8.41 26.89 -1.09
C ALA A 309 8.47 28.31 -1.68
N ASN A 310 9.17 29.23 -0.99
CA ASN A 310 9.40 30.60 -1.46
C ASN A 310 8.11 31.35 -1.87
N ARG A 311 7.02 31.14 -1.14
CA ARG A 311 5.68 31.74 -1.40
C ARG A 311 5.07 31.29 -2.73
N THR A 312 5.46 30.13 -3.22
CA THR A 312 4.94 29.52 -4.45
C THR A 312 4.56 28.08 -4.14
N TYR A 313 3.43 27.64 -4.67
CA TYR A 313 2.96 26.26 -4.66
C TYR A 313 3.40 25.62 -5.96
N TYR A 314 4.05 24.47 -5.88
CA TYR A 314 4.53 23.65 -7.00
C TYR A 314 3.75 22.35 -6.98
N GLN A 315 2.78 22.21 -7.86
CA GLN A 315 1.96 21.01 -7.99
C GLN A 315 2.57 20.09 -9.05
N TYR A 316 2.99 18.93 -8.62
CA TYR A 316 3.33 17.83 -9.50
C TYR A 316 2.10 16.95 -9.68
N TYR A 317 1.87 16.47 -10.89
CA TYR A 317 0.68 15.71 -11.22
C TYR A 317 0.99 14.72 -12.33
N ALA A 318 0.24 13.61 -12.42
CA ALA A 318 0.42 12.63 -13.46
C ALA A 318 -0.75 12.65 -14.46
N ILE A 319 -0.43 12.33 -15.72
CA ILE A 319 -1.42 12.08 -16.77
C ILE A 319 -1.10 10.74 -17.40
N PRO A 320 -1.98 9.75 -17.26
CA PRO A 320 -1.88 8.52 -18.02
C PRO A 320 -2.18 8.81 -19.49
N TYR A 321 -1.37 8.29 -20.38
CA TYR A 321 -1.54 8.52 -21.83
C TYR A 321 -2.14 7.32 -22.56
N GLU A 322 -1.77 6.12 -22.17
CA GLU A 322 -2.19 4.91 -22.88
C GLU A 322 -3.07 4.03 -21.99
N PRO A 323 -4.39 4.15 -22.12
CA PRO A 323 -5.32 3.40 -21.28
C PRO A 323 -5.29 1.88 -21.54
N SER A 324 -4.66 1.43 -22.64
CA SER A 324 -4.64 0.00 -22.97
C SER A 324 -3.49 -0.77 -22.35
N THR A 325 -2.39 -0.11 -21.97
CA THR A 325 -1.20 -0.76 -21.40
C THR A 325 -0.83 -0.27 -20.00
N GLY A 326 -1.36 0.87 -19.56
CA GLY A 326 -1.10 1.46 -18.25
C GLY A 326 0.37 1.88 -17.98
N ALA A 327 1.23 1.80 -19.01
CA ALA A 327 2.67 1.97 -18.84
C ALA A 327 3.19 3.29 -19.43
N GLU A 328 2.35 4.08 -20.08
CA GLU A 328 2.74 5.36 -20.68
C GLU A 328 2.05 6.51 -19.97
N ALA A 329 2.84 7.36 -19.32
CA ALA A 329 2.34 8.48 -18.55
C ALA A 329 3.34 9.63 -18.55
N VAL A 330 2.89 10.78 -18.09
CA VAL A 330 3.68 12.01 -17.99
C VAL A 330 3.45 12.62 -16.62
N ILE A 331 4.54 13.03 -15.96
CA ILE A 331 4.47 13.89 -14.78
C ILE A 331 4.67 15.32 -15.26
N GLY A 332 3.71 16.21 -14.96
CA GLY A 332 3.75 17.64 -15.20
C GLY A 332 4.02 18.44 -13.94
N LEU A 333 4.33 19.73 -14.12
CA LEU A 333 4.48 20.71 -13.07
C LEU A 333 3.58 21.90 -13.36
N ALA A 334 2.79 22.32 -12.36
CA ALA A 334 2.08 23.59 -12.36
C ALA A 334 2.47 24.43 -11.15
N ILE A 335 2.45 25.74 -11.27
CA ILE A 335 2.78 26.67 -10.18
C ILE A 335 1.63 27.64 -9.91
N SER A 336 1.51 28.05 -8.64
CA SER A 336 0.55 29.07 -8.22
C SER A 336 1.06 29.88 -7.04
N SER A 337 0.53 31.09 -6.88
CA SER A 337 0.73 31.91 -5.68
C SER A 337 -0.28 31.64 -4.57
N ALA A 338 -1.31 30.81 -4.86
CA ALA A 338 -2.34 30.41 -3.90
C ALA A 338 -2.58 28.89 -3.96
N PRO A 339 -2.95 28.26 -2.85
CA PRO A 339 -3.09 26.81 -2.78
C PRO A 339 -4.23 26.25 -3.66
N ASN A 340 -5.23 27.07 -3.94
CA ASN A 340 -6.35 26.70 -4.81
C ASN A 340 -6.23 27.23 -6.25
N GLY A 341 -5.04 27.72 -6.64
CA GLY A 341 -4.83 28.30 -7.96
C GLY A 341 -5.21 29.79 -8.05
N PRO A 342 -5.33 30.38 -9.27
CA PRO A 342 -5.18 29.65 -10.55
C PRO A 342 -3.75 29.13 -10.76
N TRP A 343 -3.66 27.99 -11.38
CA TRP A 343 -2.40 27.31 -11.67
C TRP A 343 -1.89 27.71 -13.06
N THR A 344 -0.57 27.84 -13.18
CA THR A 344 0.12 28.03 -14.45
C THR A 344 0.87 26.74 -14.76
N ASP A 345 0.53 26.11 -15.88
CA ASP A 345 1.21 24.90 -16.36
C ASP A 345 2.62 25.25 -16.84
N MET A 346 3.62 24.53 -16.32
CA MET A 346 5.02 24.69 -16.64
C MET A 346 5.51 23.60 -17.62
N GLY A 347 4.65 22.67 -18.01
CA GLY A 347 4.98 21.56 -18.88
C GLY A 347 5.39 20.31 -18.13
N TYR A 348 5.94 19.32 -18.84
CA TYR A 348 6.26 18.02 -18.25
C TYR A 348 7.65 17.97 -17.61
N VAL A 349 7.77 17.12 -16.59
CA VAL A 349 8.96 16.89 -15.78
C VAL A 349 9.61 15.54 -16.12
N VAL A 350 8.80 14.49 -16.18
CA VAL A 350 9.22 13.11 -16.48
C VAL A 350 8.20 12.47 -17.42
N THR A 351 8.68 11.57 -18.28
CA THR A 351 7.79 10.76 -19.15
C THR A 351 8.26 9.32 -19.18
N SER A 352 7.32 8.38 -19.12
CA SER A 352 7.57 6.94 -19.24
C SER A 352 7.29 6.38 -20.63
N TRP A 353 7.26 7.22 -21.62
CA TRP A 353 6.95 6.85 -23.00
C TRP A 353 7.86 5.74 -23.54
N THR A 354 7.32 4.56 -23.81
CA THR A 354 8.09 3.39 -24.26
C THR A 354 8.12 3.21 -25.77
N ASN A 355 7.16 3.81 -26.50
CA ASN A 355 7.08 3.64 -27.95
C ASN A 355 8.19 4.41 -28.69
N ALA A 356 9.14 3.65 -29.24
CA ALA A 356 10.29 4.20 -29.97
C ALA A 356 9.90 4.95 -31.26
N THR A 357 8.69 4.80 -31.77
CA THR A 357 8.22 5.43 -33.01
C THR A 357 7.47 6.74 -32.78
N THR A 358 7.02 6.98 -31.55
CA THR A 358 6.33 8.21 -31.20
C THR A 358 7.33 9.28 -30.78
N ALA A 359 7.27 10.46 -31.33
CA ALA A 359 8.13 11.58 -30.93
C ALA A 359 7.85 11.96 -29.46
N VAL A 360 8.90 12.35 -28.74
CA VAL A 360 8.73 13.02 -27.44
C VAL A 360 7.76 14.19 -27.66
N PRO A 361 6.75 14.37 -26.80
CA PRO A 361 5.80 15.46 -26.95
C PRO A 361 6.45 16.81 -27.22
N SER A 362 5.87 17.61 -28.11
CA SER A 362 6.37 18.94 -28.49
C SER A 362 5.25 19.96 -28.26
N PRO A 363 5.54 21.11 -27.66
CA PRO A 363 6.88 21.60 -27.34
C PRO A 363 7.48 20.90 -26.13
N ASN A 364 8.77 20.58 -26.22
CA ASN A 364 9.60 20.16 -25.10
C ASN A 364 10.34 21.39 -24.57
N PRO A 365 9.76 22.17 -23.66
CA PRO A 365 10.34 23.42 -23.20
C PRO A 365 11.70 23.25 -22.52
N TRP A 366 12.00 22.02 -22.08
CA TRP A 366 13.18 21.69 -21.27
C TRP A 366 14.22 20.89 -22.02
N GLY A 367 13.96 20.49 -23.27
CA GLY A 367 14.89 19.72 -24.07
C GLY A 367 15.15 18.28 -23.58
N PHE A 368 14.32 17.74 -22.68
CA PHE A 368 14.45 16.36 -22.24
C PHE A 368 14.08 15.40 -23.35
N THR A 369 14.99 14.50 -23.67
CA THR A 369 14.77 13.42 -24.65
C THR A 369 14.66 12.06 -23.97
N THR A 370 14.63 12.03 -22.66
CA THR A 370 14.78 10.83 -21.87
C THR A 370 13.46 10.07 -21.80
N ARG A 371 13.54 8.82 -22.20
CA ARG A 371 12.48 7.82 -22.05
C ARG A 371 12.84 6.91 -20.91
N THR A 372 11.87 6.56 -20.09
CA THR A 372 12.07 5.66 -18.96
C THR A 372 11.28 4.38 -19.14
N THR A 373 11.75 3.28 -18.57
CA THR A 373 11.05 1.98 -18.56
C THR A 373 10.17 1.82 -17.33
N TRP A 374 10.23 2.75 -16.39
CA TRP A 374 9.37 2.82 -15.21
C TRP A 374 8.22 3.78 -15.44
N ASN A 375 7.12 3.57 -14.73
CA ASN A 375 5.90 4.34 -14.91
C ASN A 375 6.04 5.75 -14.33
N ALA A 376 5.77 6.80 -15.12
CA ALA A 376 5.88 8.20 -14.70
C ALA A 376 4.55 8.72 -14.15
N ILE A 377 4.08 8.09 -13.06
CA ILE A 377 2.91 8.53 -12.28
C ILE A 377 3.27 8.66 -10.81
N ASP A 378 2.33 9.13 -10.02
CA ASP A 378 2.38 9.27 -8.57
C ASP A 378 3.61 10.10 -8.10
N PRO A 379 3.73 11.34 -8.53
CA PRO A 379 4.84 12.19 -8.15
C PRO A 379 4.66 12.75 -6.75
N SER A 380 5.70 12.69 -5.90
CA SER A 380 5.73 13.39 -4.61
C SER A 380 7.04 14.14 -4.42
N PRO A 381 7.02 15.48 -4.38
CA PRO A 381 8.19 16.31 -4.14
C PRO A 381 8.49 16.45 -2.64
N PHE A 382 9.77 16.51 -2.27
CA PHE A 382 10.18 16.78 -0.90
C PHE A 382 11.46 17.61 -0.84
N ILE A 383 11.74 18.22 0.32
CA ILE A 383 12.96 18.98 0.59
C ILE A 383 13.77 18.23 1.64
N ASP A 384 15.06 18.01 1.37
CA ASP A 384 15.96 17.39 2.33
C ASP A 384 16.45 18.39 3.41
N SER A 385 17.14 17.90 4.42
CA SER A 385 17.66 18.71 5.52
C SER A 385 18.74 19.73 5.10
N ALA A 386 19.30 19.59 3.89
CA ALA A 386 20.24 20.54 3.31
C ALA A 386 19.54 21.60 2.44
N GLY A 387 18.24 21.48 2.21
CA GLY A 387 17.45 22.37 1.38
C GLY A 387 17.38 21.97 -0.09
N ASN A 388 17.94 20.83 -0.48
CA ASN A 388 17.83 20.33 -1.85
C ASN A 388 16.41 19.79 -2.08
N TRP A 389 15.92 19.96 -3.30
CA TRP A 389 14.61 19.47 -3.71
C TRP A 389 14.74 18.14 -4.43
N TRP A 390 13.81 17.25 -4.15
CA TRP A 390 13.75 15.90 -4.69
C TRP A 390 12.35 15.57 -5.16
N LEU A 391 12.24 14.63 -6.10
CA LEU A 391 10.98 14.03 -6.53
C LEU A 391 11.11 12.51 -6.37
N VAL A 392 10.18 11.90 -5.62
CA VAL A 392 9.93 10.47 -5.65
C VAL A 392 8.72 10.20 -6.54
N TYR A 393 8.75 9.13 -7.34
CA TYR A 393 7.65 8.77 -8.23
C TYR A 393 7.77 7.33 -8.71
N GLY A 394 6.68 6.81 -9.25
CA GLY A 394 6.66 5.52 -9.92
C GLY A 394 5.50 4.64 -9.45
N SER A 395 5.23 3.61 -10.26
CA SER A 395 4.18 2.64 -10.04
C SER A 395 4.53 1.36 -10.77
N TRP A 396 4.46 0.22 -10.09
CA TRP A 396 4.71 -1.11 -10.66
C TRP A 396 6.01 -1.18 -11.49
N SER A 397 5.94 -1.72 -12.68
CA SER A 397 6.98 -1.74 -13.73
C SER A 397 8.40 -2.03 -13.21
N ASP A 398 9.32 -1.06 -13.27
CA ASP A 398 10.70 -1.18 -12.79
C ASP A 398 10.92 -0.47 -11.43
N GLY A 399 9.85 -0.31 -10.64
CA GLY A 399 9.88 0.20 -9.27
C GLY A 399 9.91 1.73 -9.16
N ILE A 400 10.18 2.18 -7.96
CA ILE A 400 10.10 3.57 -7.55
C ILE A 400 11.45 4.26 -7.66
N ARG A 401 11.44 5.53 -8.11
CA ARG A 401 12.65 6.33 -8.34
C ARG A 401 12.65 7.63 -7.55
N VAL A 402 13.84 8.07 -7.17
CA VAL A 402 14.10 9.41 -6.64
C VAL A 402 15.06 10.13 -7.55
N LEU A 403 14.74 11.38 -7.87
CA LEU A 403 15.61 12.28 -8.65
C LEU A 403 15.71 13.65 -7.97
N GLN A 404 16.83 14.35 -8.20
CA GLN A 404 17.01 15.70 -7.68
C GLN A 404 16.37 16.74 -8.62
N LEU A 405 15.67 17.70 -8.02
CA LEU A 405 15.08 18.83 -8.71
C LEU A 405 15.96 20.09 -8.54
N GLN A 406 15.83 21.03 -9.47
CA GLN A 406 16.46 22.33 -9.38
C GLN A 406 15.72 23.18 -8.34
N ASP A 407 16.31 23.37 -7.17
CA ASP A 407 15.82 24.32 -6.18
C ASP A 407 16.21 25.77 -6.59
N PRO A 408 15.65 26.81 -5.92
CA PRO A 408 15.93 28.19 -6.26
C PRO A 408 17.39 28.62 -6.15
N SER A 409 18.26 27.86 -5.45
CA SER A 409 19.67 28.18 -5.26
C SER A 409 20.55 27.71 -6.43
N ILE A 410 20.11 26.65 -7.16
CA ILE A 410 20.86 26.04 -8.25
C ILE A 410 20.20 26.22 -9.63
N ALA A 411 18.92 26.63 -9.65
CA ALA A 411 18.22 26.89 -10.90
C ALA A 411 18.83 28.06 -11.65
N THR A 412 19.03 27.88 -12.96
CA THR A 412 19.63 28.92 -13.82
C THR A 412 18.66 30.05 -14.16
N SER A 413 17.37 29.82 -13.95
CA SER A 413 16.28 30.81 -14.10
C SER A 413 15.07 30.40 -13.28
N SER A 414 14.14 31.31 -13.03
CA SER A 414 12.86 30.97 -12.37
C SER A 414 12.06 29.92 -13.14
N ALA A 415 12.24 29.84 -14.46
CA ALA A 415 11.56 28.89 -15.32
C ALA A 415 12.11 27.45 -15.20
N THR A 416 13.26 27.23 -14.56
CA THR A 416 13.84 25.90 -14.37
C THR A 416 13.67 25.35 -12.94
N VAL A 417 13.16 26.18 -12.02
CA VAL A 417 12.88 25.73 -10.64
C VAL A 417 11.83 24.61 -10.65
N GLY A 418 12.11 23.53 -9.93
CA GLY A 418 11.23 22.37 -9.85
C GLY A 418 11.42 21.34 -10.96
N LEU A 419 12.34 21.55 -11.89
CA LEU A 419 12.68 20.58 -12.92
C LEU A 419 13.84 19.68 -12.50
N PRO A 420 14.01 18.49 -13.11
CA PRO A 420 15.17 17.64 -12.83
C PRO A 420 16.49 18.38 -13.07
N VAL A 421 17.44 18.15 -12.16
CA VAL A 421 18.83 18.69 -12.29
C VAL A 421 19.52 18.07 -13.50
N SER A 422 19.21 16.82 -13.81
CA SER A 422 19.80 16.07 -14.92
C SER A 422 18.74 15.27 -15.67
N SER A 423 18.85 15.27 -17.00
CA SER A 423 18.11 14.37 -17.87
C SER A 423 18.77 12.99 -18.00
N ASP A 424 19.93 12.78 -17.39
CA ASP A 424 20.60 11.48 -17.35
C ASP A 424 19.94 10.61 -16.29
N THR A 425 19.11 9.67 -16.74
CA THR A 425 18.36 8.76 -15.88
C THR A 425 19.23 7.79 -15.08
N SER A 426 20.52 7.66 -15.44
CA SER A 426 21.47 6.87 -14.64
C SER A 426 21.76 7.51 -13.27
N THR A 427 21.45 8.82 -13.12
CA THR A 427 21.54 9.54 -11.85
C THR A 427 20.29 9.42 -10.99
N TRP A 428 19.21 8.82 -11.50
CA TRP A 428 17.94 8.64 -10.79
C TRP A 428 17.95 7.32 -10.03
N THR A 429 17.87 7.40 -8.74
CA THR A 429 18.08 6.24 -7.86
C THR A 429 16.81 5.42 -7.71
N LYS A 430 16.88 4.10 -7.94
CA LYS A 430 15.81 3.17 -7.56
C LYS A 430 15.83 3.02 -6.05
N VAL A 431 14.69 3.26 -5.39
CA VAL A 431 14.57 3.25 -3.93
C VAL A 431 13.66 2.15 -3.41
N ALA A 432 12.76 1.63 -4.24
CA ALA A 432 11.91 0.50 -3.89
C ALA A 432 11.56 -0.34 -5.12
N TYR A 433 11.30 -1.65 -4.91
CA TYR A 433 10.88 -2.58 -5.94
C TYR A 433 10.42 -3.91 -5.34
N ARG A 434 9.22 -4.34 -5.64
CA ARG A 434 8.66 -5.63 -5.17
C ARG A 434 8.47 -6.66 -6.27
N GLY A 435 8.46 -6.26 -7.54
CA GLY A 435 8.05 -7.14 -8.65
C GLY A 435 6.55 -7.41 -8.72
N ALA A 436 5.77 -6.78 -7.83
CA ALA A 436 4.32 -6.79 -7.72
C ALA A 436 3.82 -5.37 -7.42
N GLY A 437 2.52 -5.18 -7.15
CA GLY A 437 1.93 -3.87 -6.91
C GLY A 437 2.64 -3.07 -5.82
N GLU A 438 3.24 -1.95 -6.22
CA GLU A 438 3.77 -0.91 -5.36
C GLU A 438 3.72 0.39 -6.16
N GLU A 439 3.08 1.42 -5.62
CA GLU A 439 2.87 2.71 -6.28
C GLU A 439 2.67 3.83 -5.26
N GLY A 440 2.27 5.02 -5.67
CA GLY A 440 1.91 6.12 -4.75
C GLY A 440 2.98 6.47 -3.71
N PRO A 441 4.28 6.56 -4.06
CA PRO A 441 5.33 6.75 -3.07
C PRO A 441 5.30 8.15 -2.48
N PHE A 442 5.53 8.25 -1.17
CA PHE A 442 5.68 9.51 -0.46
C PHE A 442 6.93 9.46 0.44
N ILE A 443 7.72 10.54 0.48
CA ILE A 443 8.86 10.65 1.40
C ILE A 443 8.65 11.80 2.39
N TYR A 444 8.65 11.47 3.69
CA TYR A 444 8.52 12.42 4.78
C TYR A 444 9.85 12.59 5.53
N PRO A 445 10.54 13.74 5.38
CA PRO A 445 11.72 14.05 6.18
C PRO A 445 11.33 14.40 7.61
N TYR A 446 11.85 13.67 8.59
CA TYR A 446 11.52 13.91 10.00
C TYR A 446 12.70 13.61 10.92
N VAL A 447 12.89 14.44 11.97
CA VAL A 447 13.93 14.26 12.96
C VAL A 447 13.37 13.54 14.17
N ILE A 448 13.92 12.37 14.50
CA ILE A 448 13.59 11.62 15.71
C ILE A 448 14.86 11.34 16.51
N ASN A 449 14.83 11.59 17.81
CA ASN A 449 15.98 11.41 18.71
C ASN A 449 17.29 12.08 18.21
N GLY A 450 17.16 13.23 17.52
CA GLY A 450 18.28 13.98 16.97
C GLY A 450 18.86 13.44 15.66
N THR A 451 18.29 12.37 15.11
CA THR A 451 18.67 11.81 13.82
C THR A 451 17.67 12.22 12.75
N GLN A 452 18.17 12.74 11.62
CA GLN A 452 17.34 12.98 10.43
C GLN A 452 17.07 11.66 9.74
N TYR A 453 15.79 11.33 9.57
CA TYR A 453 15.33 10.23 8.74
C TYR A 453 14.49 10.76 7.57
N TYR A 454 14.45 9.97 6.52
CA TYR A 454 13.52 10.06 5.39
C TYR A 454 12.65 8.82 5.48
N TYR A 455 11.37 8.99 5.81
CA TYR A 455 10.41 7.90 5.87
C TYR A 455 9.74 7.78 4.52
N TYR A 456 9.87 6.60 3.93
CA TYR A 456 9.21 6.22 2.70
C TYR A 456 7.88 5.55 3.03
N PHE A 457 6.82 5.98 2.40
CA PHE A 457 5.48 5.40 2.48
C PHE A 457 5.06 5.01 1.07
N ALA A 458 4.36 3.90 0.92
CA ALA A 458 3.74 3.48 -0.34
C ALA A 458 2.69 2.39 -0.08
N PRO A 459 1.58 2.40 -0.79
CA PRO A 459 0.68 1.24 -0.81
C PRO A 459 1.26 0.13 -1.68
N ILE A 460 0.99 -1.09 -1.26
CA ILE A 460 1.31 -2.31 -2.00
C ILE A 460 0.04 -3.08 -2.32
N ASP A 461 0.12 -4.03 -3.28
CA ASP A 461 -0.94 -4.86 -3.83
C ASP A 461 -1.89 -4.11 -4.79
N VAL A 462 -3.21 -4.28 -4.68
CA VAL A 462 -4.16 -3.87 -5.73
C VAL A 462 -5.19 -2.90 -5.21
N CYS A 463 -5.26 -1.72 -5.86
CA CYS A 463 -6.29 -0.72 -5.62
C CYS A 463 -7.53 -0.90 -6.52
N CYS A 464 -8.43 0.06 -6.42
CA CYS A 464 -9.43 0.41 -7.43
C CYS A 464 -10.48 -0.69 -7.69
N GLN A 465 -10.69 -1.58 -6.70
CA GLN A 465 -11.67 -2.66 -6.71
C GLN A 465 -12.81 -2.44 -5.68
N GLY A 466 -12.95 -1.22 -5.13
CA GLY A 466 -13.86 -0.96 -4.01
C GLY A 466 -13.51 -1.85 -2.81
N THR A 467 -14.49 -2.46 -2.17
CA THR A 467 -14.26 -3.37 -1.02
C THR A 467 -13.47 -4.64 -1.34
N ALA A 468 -13.13 -4.89 -2.59
CA ALA A 468 -12.25 -6.00 -2.98
C ALA A 468 -10.79 -5.54 -3.19
N SER A 469 -10.48 -4.28 -2.93
CA SER A 469 -9.11 -3.76 -2.96
C SER A 469 -8.28 -4.40 -1.85
N THR A 470 -7.05 -4.75 -2.16
CA THR A 470 -6.12 -5.41 -1.23
C THR A 470 -4.97 -4.50 -0.81
N TYR A 471 -5.05 -3.20 -1.14
CA TYR A 471 -4.05 -2.23 -0.71
C TYR A 471 -3.80 -2.30 0.80
N HIS A 472 -2.55 -2.15 1.16
CA HIS A 472 -2.13 -1.77 2.50
C HIS A 472 -0.88 -0.89 2.42
N GLU A 473 -0.79 0.08 3.30
CA GLU A 473 0.30 1.04 3.34
C GLU A 473 1.50 0.45 4.06
N ILE A 474 2.68 0.56 3.45
CA ILE A 474 3.95 0.16 4.08
C ILE A 474 4.82 1.37 4.39
N VAL A 475 5.80 1.16 5.27
CA VAL A 475 6.83 2.14 5.58
C VAL A 475 8.22 1.54 5.56
N GLY A 476 9.17 2.32 5.04
CA GLY A 476 10.60 2.12 5.17
C GLY A 476 11.29 3.41 5.58
N ARG A 477 12.58 3.36 5.93
CA ARG A 477 13.32 4.58 6.25
C ARG A 477 14.78 4.54 5.81
N SER A 478 15.35 5.72 5.62
CA SER A 478 16.77 5.93 5.36
C SER A 478 17.28 7.18 6.08
N THR A 479 18.58 7.31 6.25
CA THR A 479 19.22 8.57 6.67
C THR A 479 19.68 9.40 5.48
N SER A 480 19.45 8.93 4.26
CA SER A 480 19.74 9.63 3.00
C SER A 480 18.46 9.80 2.17
N PRO A 481 18.25 10.93 1.47
CA PRO A 481 17.07 11.14 0.62
C PRO A 481 16.99 10.15 -0.56
N THR A 482 18.11 9.54 -0.93
CA THR A 482 18.21 8.56 -2.03
C THR A 482 18.39 7.12 -1.56
N GLY A 483 18.17 6.83 -0.26
CA GLY A 483 18.30 5.49 0.27
C GLY A 483 19.77 5.08 0.60
N PRO A 484 20.03 3.77 0.79
CA PRO A 484 19.02 2.71 0.75
C PRO A 484 17.94 2.89 1.82
N PHE A 485 16.69 2.61 1.45
CA PHE A 485 15.59 2.52 2.40
C PHE A 485 15.46 1.07 2.86
N VAL A 486 15.26 0.89 4.15
CA VAL A 486 15.05 -0.43 4.76
C VAL A 486 13.77 -0.42 5.59
N ASP A 487 13.13 -1.57 5.71
CA ASP A 487 12.03 -1.79 6.63
C ASP A 487 12.52 -2.05 8.07
N ARG A 488 11.59 -2.24 9.00
CA ARG A 488 11.90 -2.49 10.41
C ARG A 488 12.57 -3.84 10.62
N GLY A 489 12.31 -4.82 9.77
CA GLY A 489 12.95 -6.13 9.74
C GLY A 489 14.38 -6.10 9.18
N GLY A 490 14.81 -4.97 8.59
CA GLY A 490 16.13 -4.80 7.99
C GLY A 490 16.22 -5.20 6.52
N ILE A 491 15.09 -5.41 5.84
CA ILE A 491 15.04 -5.73 4.42
C ILE A 491 15.05 -4.43 3.61
N ASP A 492 15.91 -4.38 2.57
CA ASP A 492 15.95 -3.28 1.62
C ASP A 492 14.66 -3.25 0.79
N LEU A 493 14.08 -2.05 0.61
CA LEU A 493 12.85 -1.90 -0.16
C LEU A 493 13.02 -2.30 -1.63
N THR A 494 14.22 -2.21 -2.19
CA THR A 494 14.52 -2.72 -3.55
C THR A 494 14.55 -4.24 -3.62
N ALA A 495 14.52 -4.92 -2.48
CA ALA A 495 14.44 -6.37 -2.33
C ALA A 495 13.07 -6.85 -1.81
N GLY A 496 12.05 -6.02 -1.91
CA GLY A 496 10.69 -6.33 -1.47
C GLY A 496 10.43 -6.13 0.03
N GLY A 497 11.27 -5.34 0.71
CA GLY A 497 11.03 -4.93 2.10
C GLY A 497 9.82 -3.98 2.21
N GLY A 498 9.35 -3.76 3.43
CA GLY A 498 8.26 -2.86 3.77
C GLY A 498 7.55 -3.32 5.04
N THR A 499 7.60 -2.50 6.09
CA THR A 499 6.83 -2.76 7.31
C THR A 499 5.40 -2.27 7.11
N ILE A 500 4.41 -3.10 7.37
CA ILE A 500 3.00 -2.70 7.29
C ILE A 500 2.74 -1.59 8.30
N LEU A 501 2.14 -0.49 7.83
CA LEU A 501 1.75 0.64 8.68
C LEU A 501 0.26 0.62 8.98
N ILE A 502 -0.55 0.31 7.98
CA ILE A 502 -2.00 0.13 8.10
C ILE A 502 -2.49 -0.80 6.99
N SER A 503 -3.38 -1.70 7.32
CA SER A 503 -4.00 -2.65 6.39
C SER A 503 -5.52 -2.66 6.52
N ALA A 504 -6.20 -3.42 5.69
CA ALA A 504 -7.66 -3.55 5.74
C ALA A 504 -8.12 -4.05 7.12
N HIS A 505 -9.14 -3.39 7.68
CA HIS A 505 -9.76 -3.75 8.96
C HIS A 505 -11.17 -3.13 9.07
N ALA A 506 -12.10 -3.85 9.66
CA ALA A 506 -13.49 -3.42 9.85
C ALA A 506 -14.15 -2.98 8.53
N ASN A 507 -14.47 -1.69 8.36
CA ASN A 507 -15.02 -1.13 7.14
C ASN A 507 -13.96 -0.36 6.31
N ILE A 508 -12.72 -0.43 6.69
CA ILE A 508 -11.58 0.21 6.02
C ILE A 508 -10.96 -0.83 5.07
N ASP A 509 -11.42 -0.85 3.83
CA ASP A 509 -10.92 -1.76 2.81
C ASP A 509 -9.81 -1.07 1.99
N GLY A 510 -8.70 -1.75 1.75
CA GLY A 510 -7.62 -1.30 0.89
C GLY A 510 -7.10 0.12 1.21
N PRO A 511 -6.68 0.42 2.45
CA PRO A 511 -6.12 1.74 2.78
C PRO A 511 -4.76 1.95 2.13
N GLY A 512 -4.56 3.12 1.49
CA GLY A 512 -3.30 3.43 0.82
C GLY A 512 -3.27 4.79 0.15
N GLY A 513 -2.23 5.03 -0.67
CA GLY A 513 -1.99 6.30 -1.34
C GLY A 513 -1.75 7.42 -0.32
N ALA A 514 -0.94 7.15 0.69
CA ALA A 514 -0.79 8.04 1.83
C ALA A 514 0.16 9.21 1.57
N SER A 515 -0.14 10.33 2.21
CA SER A 515 0.80 11.43 2.42
C SER A 515 0.88 11.82 3.89
N VAL A 516 1.99 12.42 4.30
CA VAL A 516 2.23 12.82 5.69
C VAL A 516 2.59 14.30 5.75
N PHE A 517 1.95 15.03 6.64
CA PHE A 517 2.27 16.41 6.91
C PHE A 517 2.43 16.67 8.41
N THR A 518 3.04 17.79 8.76
CA THR A 518 3.10 18.24 10.15
C THR A 518 1.93 19.17 10.42
N ASP A 519 0.96 18.73 11.21
CA ASP A 519 -0.14 19.57 11.68
C ASP A 519 0.35 20.54 12.74
N THR A 520 0.29 21.83 12.43
CA THR A 520 0.67 22.90 13.37
C THR A 520 -0.53 23.42 14.19
N GLY A 521 -1.73 22.89 13.97
CA GLY A 521 -2.97 23.39 14.53
C GLY A 521 -3.42 24.70 13.86
N SER A 522 -4.61 25.17 14.20
CA SER A 522 -5.16 26.42 13.65
C SER A 522 -4.43 27.69 14.13
N ASP A 523 -3.61 27.60 15.16
CA ASP A 523 -2.87 28.69 15.78
C ASP A 523 -1.34 28.54 15.67
N GLY A 524 -0.86 27.52 14.99
CA GLY A 524 0.56 27.22 14.83
C GLY A 524 1.25 26.69 16.09
N SER A 525 0.50 26.30 17.12
CA SER A 525 1.06 25.88 18.42
C SER A 525 1.44 24.41 18.50
N LYS A 526 1.05 23.58 17.52
CA LYS A 526 1.26 22.15 17.48
C LYS A 526 2.40 21.78 16.53
N SER A 527 2.86 20.56 16.63
CA SER A 527 3.80 19.93 15.68
C SER A 527 3.55 18.42 15.73
N LEU A 528 2.47 17.99 15.07
CA LEU A 528 1.97 16.63 15.12
C LEU A 528 2.06 15.99 13.73
N PRO A 529 2.94 15.02 13.51
CA PRO A 529 2.93 14.22 12.30
C PRO A 529 1.54 13.59 12.10
N THR A 530 0.98 13.79 10.92
CA THR A 530 -0.37 13.38 10.59
C THR A 530 -0.35 12.74 9.22
N ILE A 531 -0.88 11.54 9.11
CA ILE A 531 -1.03 10.79 7.86
C ILE A 531 -2.45 10.97 7.33
N VAL A 532 -2.56 11.16 6.03
CA VAL A 532 -3.81 11.05 5.29
C VAL A 532 -3.66 9.97 4.23
N TYR A 533 -4.73 9.25 3.99
CA TYR A 533 -4.79 8.16 3.01
C TYR A 533 -6.21 8.03 2.48
N HIS A 534 -6.42 7.33 1.40
CA HIS A 534 -7.76 6.89 1.05
C HIS A 534 -7.99 5.45 1.50
N TYR A 535 -9.25 5.11 1.70
CA TYR A 535 -9.70 3.74 1.87
C TYR A 535 -11.06 3.57 1.18
N TYR A 536 -11.40 2.37 0.83
CA TYR A 536 -12.71 2.06 0.25
C TYR A 536 -13.66 1.70 1.38
N ASP A 537 -14.63 2.59 1.67
CA ASP A 537 -15.51 2.44 2.82
C ASP A 537 -16.53 1.30 2.62
N GLY A 538 -16.36 0.20 3.35
CA GLY A 538 -17.24 -0.96 3.34
C GLY A 538 -18.69 -0.62 3.74
N ASN A 539 -18.89 0.41 4.56
CA ASN A 539 -20.22 0.91 4.91
C ASN A 539 -20.84 1.78 3.82
N ASN A 540 -20.07 2.22 2.83
CA ASN A 540 -20.52 3.09 1.73
C ASN A 540 -20.19 2.50 0.35
N ASN A 541 -20.44 1.20 0.16
CA ASN A 541 -20.25 0.47 -1.10
C ASN A 541 -18.84 0.59 -1.71
N GLY A 542 -17.80 0.72 -0.90
CA GLY A 542 -16.43 0.85 -1.35
C GLY A 542 -16.14 2.19 -2.02
N THR A 543 -16.81 3.25 -1.61
CA THR A 543 -16.51 4.61 -2.07
C THR A 543 -15.16 5.06 -1.50
N PRO A 544 -14.22 5.56 -2.33
CA PRO A 544 -12.96 6.10 -1.82
C PRO A 544 -13.21 7.26 -0.86
N THR A 545 -12.69 7.15 0.35
CA THR A 545 -12.98 8.07 1.45
C THR A 545 -11.69 8.46 2.14
N LEU A 546 -11.60 9.72 2.58
CA LEU A 546 -10.44 10.27 3.30
C LEU A 546 -10.32 9.64 4.69
N GLY A 547 -9.18 9.01 4.96
CA GLY A 547 -8.71 8.61 6.28
C GLY A 547 -7.69 9.61 6.82
N ILE A 548 -7.76 9.95 8.10
CA ILE A 548 -6.79 10.80 8.80
C ILE A 548 -6.46 10.17 10.15
N ASN A 549 -5.18 9.95 10.42
CA ASN A 549 -4.70 9.52 11.73
C ASN A 549 -3.46 10.33 12.15
N ARG A 550 -3.17 10.32 13.43
CA ARG A 550 -1.87 10.78 13.92
C ARG A 550 -0.83 9.69 13.72
N LEU A 551 0.43 10.10 13.51
CA LEU A 551 1.57 9.20 13.57
C LEU A 551 2.29 9.36 14.91
N GLY A 552 2.33 8.26 15.67
CA GLY A 552 3.27 8.09 16.78
C GLY A 552 4.61 7.57 16.28
N PHE A 553 5.62 7.62 17.15
CA PHE A 553 6.91 7.00 16.86
C PHE A 553 7.37 6.17 18.05
N THR A 554 7.81 4.96 17.77
CA THR A 554 8.42 4.08 18.77
C THR A 554 9.75 4.66 19.29
N THR A 555 10.28 4.12 20.35
CA THR A 555 11.58 4.58 20.94
C THR A 555 12.75 4.41 19.97
N ASP A 556 12.70 3.44 19.08
CA ASP A 556 13.65 3.20 18.00
C ASP A 556 13.32 3.97 16.71
N GLY A 557 12.27 4.80 16.75
CA GLY A 557 11.93 5.78 15.71
C GLY A 557 11.16 5.23 14.53
N TRP A 558 10.38 4.18 14.68
CA TRP A 558 9.44 3.71 13.66
C TRP A 558 8.06 4.31 13.84
N PRO A 559 7.40 4.76 12.77
CA PRO A 559 6.05 5.31 12.85
C PRO A 559 5.02 4.21 13.11
N TYR A 560 3.93 4.56 13.77
CA TYR A 560 2.74 3.74 13.94
C TYR A 560 1.49 4.61 13.97
N ILE A 561 0.34 4.06 13.64
CA ILE A 561 -0.96 4.73 13.63
C ILE A 561 -1.45 4.96 15.06
N GLN A 562 -1.89 6.21 15.37
CA GLN A 562 -2.48 6.61 16.66
C GLN A 562 -3.94 7.04 16.51
#